data_cbf6d333c31b4a10f5e5edefc21829d0
#
_entry.id   cbf6d333c31b4a10f5e5edefc21829d0
#
_cell.length_a   1.000
_cell.length_b   1.000
_cell.length_c   1.000
_cell.angle_alpha   90.00
_cell.angle_beta   90.00
_cell.angle_gamma   90.00
#
_symmetry.space_group_name_H-M   'P 1'
#
loop_
_entity.id
_entity.type
_entity.pdbx_description
1 polymer ?
#
loop_
_entity_poly.entity_id
_entity_poly.type
_entity_poly.pdbx_seq_one_letter_code
_entity_poly.pdbx_strand_id
1 'polypeptide(L)'
;MRRRTRLTTGLLCVAGLAAASVLGTGCASAQARAWRAAAAAASLAGKAPARPAGYSFAAAFAATMATPMVPPPGSDDSSCHPSPAHPYPVILVHGTVENMSDNWQAASPLLASRGYCVFAFNYGGTSPDPDLQGTGDIPASAAELAAFVSKVLAATGAPKVDIVGHSQGGMMPRYYLKFLDGAARVHTLVGLAPSNHGTTIDGISTLSQDLALAGARDLALGAACVSCTEQETGSAFLTQLNSGGDTVPGVHYTVIETRYDEVVTPYTSAFLTGPDVTNITVQNQCPLDLSDHLEISYDPVALVGMLNALDPAHPITVPCTTVLPLIGPAGLADGTGPGPLL
;
A
#
# COMPACT_ATOMS: atom_id res chain seq x y z
N MET A 1 -27.34 64.43 -2.73
CA MET A 1 -27.80 63.07 -2.52
C MET A 1 -26.60 62.23 -2.11
N ARG A 2 -26.46 61.90 -0.82
CA ARG A 2 -25.38 61.17 -0.24
C ARG A 2 -25.89 59.74 0.09
N ARG A 3 -25.37 58.71 -0.57
CA ARG A 3 -25.60 57.28 -0.20
C ARG A 3 -24.59 56.87 0.87
N ARG A 4 -25.06 56.43 2.00
CA ARG A 4 -24.29 55.88 3.11
C ARG A 4 -24.05 54.41 2.85
N THR A 5 -22.76 54.01 2.81
CA THR A 5 -22.29 52.62 2.83
C THR A 5 -22.26 52.15 4.29
N ARG A 6 -22.91 51.05 4.61
CA ARG A 6 -22.80 50.39 5.94
C ARG A 6 -21.63 49.46 5.95
N LEU A 7 -20.67 49.71 6.82
CA LEU A 7 -19.63 48.74 7.23
C LEU A 7 -20.26 47.81 8.27
N THR A 8 -20.18 46.51 8.04
CA THR A 8 -20.48 45.50 9.04
C THR A 8 -19.17 45.11 9.75
N THR A 9 -19.12 45.43 11.02
CA THR A 9 -18.01 45.15 11.94
C THR A 9 -18.03 43.70 12.30
N GLY A 10 -16.95 42.98 11.98
CA GLY A 10 -16.69 41.63 12.50
C GLY A 10 -16.25 41.68 13.95
N LEU A 11 -16.92 40.93 14.78
CA LEU A 11 -16.68 40.84 16.23
C LEU A 11 -15.54 39.86 16.47
N LEU A 12 -14.40 40.36 16.95
CA LEU A 12 -13.33 39.51 17.55
C LEU A 12 -13.79 39.12 18.96
N CYS A 13 -14.03 37.84 19.17
CA CYS A 13 -14.13 37.28 20.53
C CYS A 13 -12.74 36.94 21.07
N VAL A 14 -12.20 37.80 21.94
CA VAL A 14 -11.18 37.45 22.90
C VAL A 14 -11.92 36.97 24.13
N ALA A 15 -11.88 35.66 24.43
CA ALA A 15 -12.42 35.09 25.63
C ALA A 15 -11.27 34.58 26.51
N GLY A 16 -11.24 35.08 27.73
CA GLY A 16 -10.26 34.75 28.75
C GLY A 16 -10.41 33.30 29.27
N LEU A 17 -9.30 32.83 29.84
CA LEU A 17 -9.20 31.59 30.60
C LEU A 17 -10.13 31.57 31.82
N ALA A 18 -11.14 30.69 31.81
CA ALA A 18 -11.63 29.94 32.98
C ALA A 18 -12.85 29.09 32.58
N ALA A 19 -12.77 27.79 32.81
CA ALA A 19 -13.80 26.74 32.65
C ALA A 19 -13.53 25.72 31.52
N ALA A 20 -12.45 24.97 31.69
CA ALA A 20 -12.27 23.71 31.00
C ALA A 20 -12.91 22.59 31.83
N SER A 21 -14.05 22.04 31.46
CA SER A 21 -14.49 20.69 31.93
C SER A 21 -15.72 20.09 31.22
N VAL A 22 -16.39 20.73 30.27
CA VAL A 22 -17.65 20.15 29.72
C VAL A 22 -17.71 20.03 28.18
N LEU A 23 -16.70 20.45 27.42
CA LEU A 23 -16.78 20.45 25.94
C LEU A 23 -16.04 19.29 25.25
N GLY A 24 -15.40 18.37 26.01
CA GLY A 24 -14.61 17.26 25.43
C GLY A 24 -15.43 16.10 24.86
N THR A 25 -16.69 15.92 25.26
CA THR A 25 -17.47 14.73 24.88
C THR A 25 -18.26 14.89 23.57
N GLY A 26 -18.46 16.09 23.10
CA GLY A 26 -19.23 16.39 21.88
C GLY A 26 -18.46 16.12 20.58
N CYS A 27 -17.17 16.48 20.54
CA CYS A 27 -16.34 16.30 19.32
C CYS A 27 -15.99 14.83 19.09
N ALA A 28 -15.65 14.09 20.13
CA ALA A 28 -15.37 12.66 20.02
C ALA A 28 -16.59 11.85 19.55
N SER A 29 -17.80 12.26 19.94
CA SER A 29 -19.05 11.60 19.52
C SER A 29 -19.45 11.96 18.08
N ALA A 30 -19.05 13.10 17.55
CA ALA A 30 -19.29 13.51 16.17
C ALA A 30 -18.33 12.78 15.22
N GLN A 31 -17.06 12.68 15.56
CA GLN A 31 -16.09 11.89 14.81
C GLN A 31 -16.45 10.39 14.81
N ALA A 32 -16.81 9.81 15.96
CA ALA A 32 -17.25 8.41 16.02
C ALA A 32 -18.52 8.14 15.18
N ARG A 33 -19.41 9.11 15.05
CA ARG A 33 -20.60 9.01 14.17
C ARG A 33 -20.23 9.14 12.69
N ALA A 34 -19.29 10.01 12.34
CA ALA A 34 -18.76 10.13 10.98
C ALA A 34 -18.05 8.85 10.54
N TRP A 35 -17.27 8.26 11.42
CA TRP A 35 -16.62 6.96 11.18
C TRP A 35 -17.61 5.80 10.99
N ARG A 36 -18.68 5.75 11.80
CA ARG A 36 -19.73 4.74 11.64
C ARG A 36 -20.56 4.94 10.38
N ALA A 37 -20.79 6.17 9.96
CA ALA A 37 -21.48 6.47 8.71
C ALA A 37 -20.61 6.14 7.48
N ALA A 38 -19.31 6.40 7.53
CA ALA A 38 -18.37 6.02 6.50
C ALA A 38 -18.21 4.50 6.40
N ALA A 39 -18.11 3.79 7.53
CA ALA A 39 -18.08 2.33 7.58
C ALA A 39 -19.38 1.68 7.08
N ALA A 40 -20.55 2.28 7.40
CA ALA A 40 -21.84 1.82 6.89
C ALA A 40 -22.00 2.06 5.37
N ALA A 41 -21.46 3.18 4.86
CA ALA A 41 -21.44 3.47 3.42
C ALA A 41 -20.50 2.52 2.67
N ALA A 42 -19.34 2.19 3.25
CA ALA A 42 -18.40 1.21 2.69
C ALA A 42 -19.00 -0.21 2.66
N SER A 43 -19.76 -0.62 3.71
CA SER A 43 -20.40 -1.94 3.74
C SER A 43 -21.54 -2.10 2.72
N LEU A 44 -22.12 -1.00 2.23
CA LEU A 44 -23.09 -1.00 1.14
C LEU A 44 -22.44 -1.02 -0.24
N ALA A 45 -21.18 -0.55 -0.35
CA ALA A 45 -20.40 -0.60 -1.59
C ALA A 45 -19.85 -2.02 -1.89
N GLY A 46 -19.66 -2.86 -0.86
CA GLY A 46 -19.09 -4.20 -0.96
C GLY A 46 -19.94 -5.26 -1.68
N LYS A 47 -21.05 -4.89 -2.33
CA LYS A 47 -21.90 -5.80 -3.11
C LYS A 47 -21.95 -5.51 -4.61
N ALA A 48 -21.15 -4.59 -5.12
CA ALA A 48 -21.00 -4.46 -6.56
C ALA A 48 -20.17 -5.66 -7.08
N PRO A 49 -20.58 -6.33 -8.17
CA PRO A 49 -19.72 -7.35 -8.77
C PRO A 49 -18.39 -6.71 -9.13
N ALA A 50 -17.30 -7.34 -8.66
CA ALA A 50 -15.95 -6.89 -8.94
C ALA A 50 -15.82 -6.72 -10.47
N ARG A 51 -15.59 -5.49 -10.94
CA ARG A 51 -15.16 -5.27 -12.31
C ARG A 51 -13.83 -5.99 -12.47
N PRO A 52 -13.56 -6.61 -13.63
CA PRO A 52 -12.23 -7.13 -13.92
C PRO A 52 -11.22 -6.02 -13.65
N ALA A 53 -10.24 -6.30 -12.80
CA ALA A 53 -9.18 -5.36 -12.49
C ALA A 53 -8.45 -4.98 -13.78
N GLY A 54 -8.33 -3.69 -14.05
CA GLY A 54 -7.39 -3.23 -15.08
C GLY A 54 -5.97 -3.52 -14.59
N TYR A 55 -5.16 -4.08 -15.44
CA TYR A 55 -3.73 -4.32 -15.20
C TYR A 55 -2.92 -3.14 -15.72
N SER A 56 -3.13 -1.95 -15.15
CA SER A 56 -2.39 -0.73 -15.52
C SER A 56 -2.38 0.22 -14.32
N PHE A 57 -1.19 0.53 -13.82
CA PHE A 57 -1.04 1.49 -12.75
C PHE A 57 -1.61 2.86 -13.12
N ALA A 58 -1.22 3.42 -14.27
CA ALA A 58 -1.67 4.75 -14.69
C ALA A 58 -3.20 4.84 -14.82
N ALA A 59 -3.86 3.78 -15.35
CA ALA A 59 -5.31 3.76 -15.46
C ALA A 59 -6.00 3.69 -14.10
N ALA A 60 -5.47 2.89 -13.18
CA ALA A 60 -5.99 2.76 -11.82
C ALA A 60 -5.79 4.04 -11.02
N PHE A 61 -4.60 4.62 -11.08
CA PHE A 61 -4.26 5.89 -10.46
C PHE A 61 -5.23 7.01 -10.91
N ALA A 62 -5.40 7.18 -12.22
CA ALA A 62 -6.33 8.18 -12.75
C ALA A 62 -7.79 7.94 -12.32
N ALA A 63 -8.21 6.68 -12.21
CA ALA A 63 -9.58 6.33 -11.81
C ALA A 63 -9.85 6.56 -10.31
N THR A 64 -8.81 6.53 -9.46
CA THR A 64 -8.95 6.58 -8.01
C THR A 64 -8.55 7.90 -7.38
N MET A 65 -7.95 8.83 -8.13
CA MET A 65 -7.52 10.15 -7.65
C MET A 65 -8.57 10.92 -6.84
N ALA A 66 -9.86 10.74 -7.13
CA ALA A 66 -10.93 11.39 -6.39
C ALA A 66 -11.37 10.62 -5.14
N THR A 67 -10.83 9.43 -4.90
CA THR A 67 -11.30 8.49 -3.87
C THR A 67 -10.17 7.77 -3.14
N PRO A 68 -9.10 8.46 -2.69
CA PRO A 68 -7.90 7.85 -2.11
C PRO A 68 -8.17 7.09 -0.81
N MET A 69 -9.27 7.40 -0.14
CA MET A 69 -9.68 6.79 1.13
C MET A 69 -10.67 5.65 0.95
N VAL A 70 -11.00 5.28 -0.30
CA VAL A 70 -11.91 4.16 -0.58
C VAL A 70 -11.11 2.88 -0.69
N PRO A 71 -11.45 1.83 0.08
CA PRO A 71 -10.80 0.53 -0.04
C PRO A 71 -10.89 -0.03 -1.46
N PRO A 72 -9.84 -0.71 -1.95
CA PRO A 72 -9.88 -1.34 -3.27
C PRO A 72 -10.95 -2.45 -3.32
N PRO A 73 -11.49 -2.76 -4.51
CA PRO A 73 -12.53 -3.78 -4.64
C PRO A 73 -12.13 -5.12 -4.03
N GLY A 74 -13.01 -5.73 -3.24
CA GLY A 74 -12.79 -7.04 -2.62
C GLY A 74 -12.06 -7.00 -1.28
N SER A 75 -11.65 -5.80 -0.79
CA SER A 75 -11.05 -5.67 0.54
C SER A 75 -12.04 -5.19 1.60
N ASP A 76 -11.59 -5.26 2.86
CA ASP A 76 -12.20 -4.70 4.07
C ASP A 76 -13.62 -5.20 4.39
N ASP A 77 -13.95 -6.41 3.94
CA ASP A 77 -15.14 -7.10 4.43
C ASP A 77 -14.88 -7.66 5.84
N SER A 78 -15.37 -6.95 6.85
CA SER A 78 -15.25 -7.35 8.26
C SER A 78 -16.00 -8.64 8.60
N SER A 79 -16.85 -9.13 7.72
CA SER A 79 -17.57 -10.41 7.85
C SER A 79 -16.80 -11.57 7.21
N CYS A 80 -15.68 -11.31 6.55
CA CYS A 80 -14.87 -12.35 5.93
C CYS A 80 -14.23 -13.26 6.98
N HIS A 81 -14.42 -14.56 6.81
CA HIS A 81 -13.78 -15.57 7.65
C HIS A 81 -12.80 -16.38 6.82
N PRO A 82 -11.50 -16.42 7.21
CA PRO A 82 -10.50 -17.22 6.54
C PRO A 82 -10.92 -18.69 6.44
N SER A 83 -10.68 -19.28 5.27
CA SER A 83 -11.01 -20.69 5.03
C SER A 83 -9.83 -21.60 5.41
N PRO A 84 -10.03 -22.92 5.55
CA PRO A 84 -8.90 -23.85 5.74
C PRO A 84 -7.89 -23.84 4.58
N ALA A 85 -8.31 -23.48 3.37
CA ALA A 85 -7.41 -23.34 2.21
C ALA A 85 -6.56 -22.05 2.30
N HIS A 86 -7.13 -20.98 2.84
CA HIS A 86 -6.48 -19.68 3.03
C HIS A 86 -6.67 -19.22 4.47
N PRO A 87 -5.90 -19.80 5.43
CA PRO A 87 -6.12 -19.60 6.86
C PRO A 87 -5.68 -18.22 7.38
N TYR A 88 -4.90 -17.49 6.58
CA TYR A 88 -4.35 -16.20 6.95
C TYR A 88 -4.97 -15.10 6.06
N PRO A 89 -5.59 -14.05 6.66
CA PRO A 89 -6.04 -12.90 5.90
C PRO A 89 -4.84 -12.14 5.35
N VAL A 90 -4.98 -11.55 4.17
CA VAL A 90 -3.94 -10.79 3.49
C VAL A 90 -4.12 -9.30 3.77
N ILE A 91 -3.08 -8.64 4.25
CA ILE A 91 -3.03 -7.19 4.42
C ILE A 91 -2.18 -6.59 3.29
N LEU A 92 -2.77 -5.64 2.56
CA LEU A 92 -2.15 -4.90 1.48
C LEU A 92 -1.59 -3.57 1.99
N VAL A 93 -0.29 -3.32 1.75
CA VAL A 93 0.45 -2.16 2.29
C VAL A 93 1.06 -1.38 1.12
N HIS A 94 0.52 -0.18 0.83
CA HIS A 94 0.90 0.64 -0.33
C HIS A 94 2.31 1.23 -0.23
N GLY A 95 2.80 1.81 -1.31
CA GLY A 95 4.11 2.47 -1.39
C GLY A 95 4.12 3.91 -0.85
N THR A 96 5.29 4.57 -0.98
CA THR A 96 5.47 5.99 -0.66
C THR A 96 4.67 6.83 -1.63
N VAL A 97 3.98 7.86 -1.13
CA VAL A 97 3.12 8.81 -1.89
C VAL A 97 1.98 8.17 -2.67
N GLU A 98 1.74 6.90 -2.50
CA GLU A 98 0.57 6.15 -2.96
C GLU A 98 -0.46 6.07 -1.84
N ASN A 99 -1.59 5.41 -2.11
CA ASN A 99 -2.62 5.11 -1.13
C ASN A 99 -3.24 3.73 -1.40
N MET A 100 -4.05 3.22 -0.48
CA MET A 100 -4.67 1.90 -0.63
C MET A 100 -5.56 1.78 -1.87
N SER A 101 -6.13 2.90 -2.34
CA SER A 101 -7.05 2.89 -3.46
C SER A 101 -6.33 2.75 -4.80
N ASP A 102 -5.24 3.50 -5.01
CA ASP A 102 -4.52 3.50 -6.28
C ASP A 102 -3.55 2.32 -6.44
N ASN A 103 -3.00 1.80 -5.35
CA ASN A 103 -1.97 0.76 -5.42
C ASN A 103 -2.55 -0.66 -5.62
N TRP A 104 -3.82 -0.91 -5.27
CA TRP A 104 -4.32 -2.28 -5.11
C TRP A 104 -5.56 -2.64 -5.93
N GLN A 105 -5.86 -1.89 -7.03
CA GLN A 105 -7.04 -2.15 -7.89
C GLN A 105 -6.95 -3.50 -8.63
N ALA A 106 -5.75 -4.06 -8.82
CA ALA A 106 -5.54 -5.38 -9.43
C ALA A 106 -5.40 -6.48 -8.38
N ALA A 107 -4.48 -6.33 -7.42
CA ALA A 107 -4.16 -7.38 -6.44
C ALA A 107 -5.32 -7.71 -5.52
N SER A 108 -6.07 -6.70 -5.02
CA SER A 108 -7.16 -6.91 -4.08
C SER A 108 -8.30 -7.77 -4.65
N PRO A 109 -8.92 -7.42 -5.78
CA PRO A 109 -9.98 -8.26 -6.36
C PRO A 109 -9.46 -9.61 -6.84
N LEU A 110 -8.20 -9.72 -7.27
CA LEU A 110 -7.58 -10.98 -7.62
C LEU A 110 -7.51 -11.93 -6.41
N LEU A 111 -6.98 -11.47 -5.28
CA LEU A 111 -6.93 -12.24 -4.03
C LEU A 111 -8.32 -12.62 -3.53
N ALA A 112 -9.26 -11.66 -3.51
CA ALA A 112 -10.63 -11.90 -3.09
C ALA A 112 -11.33 -12.95 -3.96
N SER A 113 -11.11 -12.91 -5.28
CA SER A 113 -11.66 -13.92 -6.22
C SER A 113 -11.12 -15.33 -5.98
N ARG A 114 -9.94 -15.43 -5.35
CA ARG A 114 -9.30 -16.70 -4.94
C ARG A 114 -9.72 -17.16 -3.55
N GLY A 115 -10.61 -16.41 -2.87
CA GLY A 115 -11.13 -16.78 -1.56
C GLY A 115 -10.29 -16.33 -0.38
N TYR A 116 -9.34 -15.42 -0.57
CA TYR A 116 -8.64 -14.76 0.53
C TYR A 116 -9.52 -13.69 1.18
N CYS A 117 -9.43 -13.55 2.50
CA CYS A 117 -9.88 -12.36 3.20
C CYS A 117 -8.83 -11.26 3.01
N VAL A 118 -9.20 -10.17 2.34
CA VAL A 118 -8.28 -9.09 1.97
C VAL A 118 -8.60 -7.84 2.77
N PHE A 119 -7.55 -7.17 3.26
CA PHE A 119 -7.65 -5.92 4.00
C PHE A 119 -6.61 -4.93 3.47
N ALA A 120 -6.98 -3.66 3.40
CA ALA A 120 -6.09 -2.59 2.97
C ALA A 120 -6.28 -1.37 3.86
N PHE A 121 -5.24 -0.54 4.01
CA PHE A 121 -5.33 0.67 4.82
C PHE A 121 -4.35 1.74 4.33
N ASN A 122 -4.64 2.98 4.65
CA ASN A 122 -3.73 4.09 4.47
C ASN A 122 -2.93 4.31 5.75
N TYR A 123 -1.65 4.65 5.62
CA TYR A 123 -0.72 4.89 6.72
C TYR A 123 0.23 6.05 6.40
N GLY A 124 0.83 6.61 7.43
CA GLY A 124 1.92 7.59 7.30
C GLY A 124 1.52 8.86 6.56
N GLY A 125 0.25 9.24 6.57
CA GLY A 125 -0.23 10.47 5.94
C GLY A 125 0.12 11.69 6.77
N THR A 126 1.13 12.46 6.34
CA THR A 126 1.54 13.74 6.96
C THR A 126 1.12 14.95 6.14
N SER A 127 0.78 14.73 4.87
CA SER A 127 0.29 15.78 3.98
C SER A 127 -1.17 16.14 4.30
N PRO A 128 -1.57 17.43 4.15
CA PRO A 128 -2.98 17.81 4.12
C PRO A 128 -3.71 17.23 2.90
N ASP A 129 -2.99 16.78 1.89
CA ASP A 129 -3.53 16.10 0.72
C ASP A 129 -3.74 14.60 1.04
N PRO A 130 -5.00 14.12 1.05
CA PRO A 130 -5.29 12.72 1.37
C PRO A 130 -4.79 11.75 0.31
N ASP A 131 -4.45 12.22 -0.89
CA ASP A 131 -3.91 11.37 -1.96
C ASP A 131 -2.47 10.92 -1.64
N LEU A 132 -1.73 11.70 -0.85
CA LEU A 132 -0.32 11.46 -0.52
C LEU A 132 -0.18 10.78 0.84
N GLN A 133 -0.12 9.47 0.83
CA GLN A 133 0.11 8.65 2.02
C GLN A 133 1.55 8.11 2.05
N GLY A 134 1.94 7.44 3.11
CA GLY A 134 3.27 6.82 3.24
C GLY A 134 4.44 7.80 3.31
N THR A 135 4.21 9.09 3.62
CA THR A 135 5.24 10.15 3.66
C THR A 135 5.81 10.40 5.06
N GLY A 136 5.18 9.84 6.08
CA GLY A 136 5.56 10.00 7.48
C GLY A 136 6.74 9.14 7.92
N ASP A 137 7.12 9.29 9.19
CA ASP A 137 8.14 8.48 9.86
C ASP A 137 7.81 6.98 9.75
N ILE A 138 8.77 6.18 9.27
CA ILE A 138 8.55 4.75 8.99
C ILE A 138 8.34 3.94 10.28
N PRO A 139 9.06 4.15 11.39
CA PRO A 139 8.75 3.54 12.67
C PRO A 139 7.32 3.80 13.17
N ALA A 140 6.82 5.04 13.01
CA ALA A 140 5.44 5.38 13.35
C ALA A 140 4.44 4.67 12.43
N SER A 141 4.71 4.63 11.13
CA SER A 141 3.92 3.89 10.14
C SER A 141 3.89 2.38 10.43
N ALA A 142 4.99 1.81 10.90
CA ALA A 142 5.04 0.41 11.33
C ALA A 142 4.16 0.17 12.59
N ALA A 143 4.03 1.16 13.48
CA ALA A 143 3.12 1.06 14.62
C ALA A 143 1.64 1.16 14.19
N GLU A 144 1.33 1.93 13.15
CA GLU A 144 -0.01 1.93 12.53
C GLU A 144 -0.33 0.55 11.92
N LEU A 145 0.62 -0.07 11.20
CA LEU A 145 0.49 -1.44 10.71
C LEU A 145 0.26 -2.43 11.86
N ALA A 146 1.00 -2.35 12.96
CA ALA A 146 0.83 -3.23 14.12
C ALA A 146 -0.58 -3.13 14.71
N ALA A 147 -1.12 -1.91 14.79
CA ALA A 147 -2.49 -1.66 15.23
C ALA A 147 -3.52 -2.23 14.24
N PHE A 148 -3.27 -2.07 12.94
CA PHE A 148 -4.15 -2.61 11.89
C PHE A 148 -4.15 -4.14 11.87
N VAL A 149 -2.98 -4.80 11.95
CA VAL A 149 -2.86 -6.26 12.10
C VAL A 149 -3.68 -6.75 13.30
N SER A 150 -3.60 -6.05 14.43
CA SER A 150 -4.36 -6.42 15.63
C SER A 150 -5.88 -6.36 15.41
N LYS A 151 -6.37 -5.37 14.64
CA LYS A 151 -7.79 -5.25 14.26
C LYS A 151 -8.22 -6.38 13.33
N VAL A 152 -7.40 -6.70 12.32
CA VAL A 152 -7.69 -7.78 11.36
C VAL A 152 -7.75 -9.13 12.07
N LEU A 153 -6.79 -9.44 12.93
CA LEU A 153 -6.79 -10.69 13.70
C LEU A 153 -8.00 -10.80 14.63
N ALA A 154 -8.39 -9.69 15.28
CA ALA A 154 -9.57 -9.66 16.14
C ALA A 154 -10.88 -9.83 15.35
N ALA A 155 -10.97 -9.29 14.15
CA ALA A 155 -12.15 -9.40 13.30
C ALA A 155 -12.30 -10.80 12.67
N THR A 156 -11.19 -11.40 12.25
CA THR A 156 -11.19 -12.67 11.50
C THR A 156 -11.04 -13.91 12.38
N GLY A 157 -10.52 -13.76 13.60
CA GLY A 157 -10.14 -14.86 14.48
C GLY A 157 -8.93 -15.67 13.99
N ALA A 158 -8.22 -15.19 12.95
CA ALA A 158 -7.03 -15.84 12.42
C ALA A 158 -5.85 -15.77 13.41
N PRO A 159 -4.96 -16.78 13.45
CA PRO A 159 -3.79 -16.76 14.32
C PRO A 159 -2.68 -15.85 13.82
N LYS A 160 -2.57 -15.64 12.50
CA LYS A 160 -1.58 -14.81 11.82
C LYS A 160 -2.20 -14.15 10.59
N VAL A 161 -1.50 -13.20 10.02
CA VAL A 161 -1.80 -12.59 8.72
C VAL A 161 -0.69 -12.87 7.71
N ASP A 162 -0.98 -12.77 6.43
CA ASP A 162 0.00 -12.55 5.38
C ASP A 162 0.02 -11.07 5.03
N ILE A 163 1.19 -10.55 4.65
CA ILE A 163 1.37 -9.16 4.24
C ILE A 163 1.89 -9.14 2.81
N VAL A 164 1.24 -8.35 1.95
CA VAL A 164 1.73 -8.00 0.63
C VAL A 164 1.95 -6.50 0.60
N GLY A 165 3.15 -6.08 0.30
CA GLY A 165 3.50 -4.66 0.28
C GLY A 165 4.24 -4.27 -1.00
N HIS A 166 4.01 -3.05 -1.44
CA HIS A 166 4.70 -2.45 -2.58
C HIS A 166 5.70 -1.40 -2.08
N SER A 167 6.90 -1.36 -2.68
CA SER A 167 7.91 -0.33 -2.38
C SER A 167 8.18 -0.22 -0.87
N GLN A 168 8.03 0.96 -0.26
CA GLN A 168 8.09 1.15 1.20
C GLN A 168 7.18 0.16 1.95
N GLY A 169 5.98 -0.11 1.42
CA GLY A 169 5.04 -1.06 2.04
C GLY A 169 5.54 -2.51 2.05
N GLY A 170 6.50 -2.86 1.20
CA GLY A 170 7.20 -4.16 1.25
C GLY A 170 8.39 -4.16 2.22
N MET A 171 8.97 -3.02 2.53
CA MET A 171 10.11 -2.86 3.43
C MET A 171 9.69 -2.55 4.88
N MET A 172 8.77 -1.59 5.11
CA MET A 172 8.33 -1.13 6.43
C MET A 172 7.82 -2.26 7.33
N PRO A 173 7.11 -3.30 6.84
CA PRO A 173 6.70 -4.42 7.68
C PRO A 173 7.88 -5.15 8.34
N ARG A 174 9.09 -5.10 7.79
CA ARG A 174 10.28 -5.68 8.44
C ARG A 174 10.60 -4.97 9.75
N TYR A 175 10.33 -3.65 9.85
CA TYR A 175 10.47 -2.93 11.12
C TYR A 175 9.44 -3.44 12.15
N TYR A 176 8.19 -3.62 11.74
CA TYR A 176 7.16 -4.24 12.58
C TYR A 176 7.57 -5.63 13.07
N LEU A 177 8.08 -6.49 12.16
CA LEU A 177 8.51 -7.84 12.49
C LEU A 177 9.66 -7.86 13.51
N LYS A 178 10.64 -6.96 13.37
CA LYS A 178 11.88 -6.97 14.18
C LYS A 178 11.74 -6.25 15.51
N PHE A 179 10.98 -5.15 15.57
CA PHE A 179 11.02 -4.22 16.68
C PHE A 179 9.68 -4.04 17.41
N LEU A 180 8.57 -4.55 16.84
CA LEU A 180 7.23 -4.38 17.39
C LEU A 180 6.49 -5.72 17.56
N ASP A 181 7.22 -6.81 17.83
CA ASP A 181 6.71 -8.17 18.09
C ASP A 181 5.84 -8.75 16.96
N GLY A 182 6.04 -8.27 15.72
CA GLY A 182 5.25 -8.69 14.54
C GLY A 182 5.49 -10.14 14.13
N ALA A 183 6.67 -10.71 14.38
CA ALA A 183 7.03 -12.06 13.95
C ALA A 183 6.05 -13.15 14.42
N ALA A 184 5.47 -12.99 15.61
CA ALA A 184 4.46 -13.93 16.13
C ALA A 184 3.11 -13.85 15.41
N ARG A 185 2.85 -12.78 14.66
CA ARG A 185 1.55 -12.45 14.05
C ARG A 185 1.53 -12.50 12.53
N VAL A 186 2.71 -12.60 11.90
CA VAL A 186 2.83 -12.66 10.44
C VAL A 186 3.30 -14.05 10.03
N HIS A 187 2.71 -14.60 8.99
CA HIS A 187 3.11 -15.87 8.39
C HIS A 187 4.03 -15.64 7.19
N THR A 188 3.59 -14.82 6.23
CA THR A 188 4.36 -14.50 5.01
C THR A 188 4.42 -12.99 4.79
N LEU A 189 5.58 -12.49 4.35
CA LEU A 189 5.76 -11.15 3.82
C LEU A 189 6.17 -11.25 2.35
N VAL A 190 5.34 -10.72 1.46
CA VAL A 190 5.63 -10.57 0.03
C VAL A 190 5.89 -9.09 -0.25
N GLY A 191 7.07 -8.76 -0.75
CA GLY A 191 7.41 -7.41 -1.21
C GLY A 191 7.47 -7.35 -2.73
N LEU A 192 6.71 -6.42 -3.31
CA LEU A 192 6.79 -6.05 -4.73
C LEU A 192 7.67 -4.80 -4.80
N ALA A 193 8.81 -4.87 -5.48
CA ALA A 193 9.81 -3.82 -5.58
C ALA A 193 10.15 -3.12 -4.24
N PRO A 194 10.43 -3.87 -3.15
CA PRO A 194 10.58 -3.29 -1.83
C PRO A 194 11.91 -2.54 -1.66
N SER A 195 11.90 -1.38 -1.04
CA SER A 195 13.10 -0.58 -0.74
C SER A 195 13.94 -1.12 0.43
N ASN A 196 14.18 -2.43 0.47
CA ASN A 196 14.76 -3.15 1.63
C ASN A 196 16.14 -2.66 2.08
N HIS A 197 17.00 -2.27 1.14
CA HIS A 197 18.33 -1.71 1.43
C HIS A 197 18.44 -0.27 0.91
N GLY A 198 17.28 0.33 0.64
CA GLY A 198 17.17 1.72 0.23
C GLY A 198 17.32 1.96 -1.26
N THR A 199 17.26 3.22 -1.58
CA THR A 199 17.42 3.75 -2.93
C THR A 199 18.31 5.00 -2.92
N THR A 200 18.56 5.54 -4.09
CA THR A 200 19.30 6.80 -4.26
C THR A 200 18.34 8.01 -4.20
N ILE A 201 18.89 9.21 -4.01
CA ILE A 201 18.14 10.47 -4.12
C ILE A 201 17.51 10.59 -5.52
N ASP A 202 18.25 10.15 -6.55
CA ASP A 202 17.74 10.16 -7.93
C ASP A 202 16.53 9.22 -8.09
N GLY A 203 16.52 8.06 -7.44
CA GLY A 203 15.36 7.15 -7.42
C GLY A 203 14.13 7.77 -6.77
N ILE A 204 14.29 8.46 -5.64
CA ILE A 204 13.18 9.21 -5.02
C ILE A 204 12.65 10.30 -5.96
N SER A 205 13.56 11.01 -6.67
CA SER A 205 13.17 12.03 -7.65
C SER A 205 12.43 11.41 -8.84
N THR A 206 12.84 10.23 -9.29
CA THR A 206 12.20 9.49 -10.37
C THR A 206 10.77 9.09 -10.00
N LEU A 207 10.55 8.56 -8.79
CA LEU A 207 9.21 8.26 -8.29
C LEU A 207 8.26 9.46 -8.40
N SER A 208 8.74 10.66 -8.05
CA SER A 208 7.94 11.88 -8.18
C SER A 208 7.59 12.20 -9.63
N GLN A 209 8.51 11.96 -10.57
CA GLN A 209 8.29 12.18 -12.00
C GLN A 209 7.30 11.18 -12.59
N ASP A 210 7.40 9.90 -12.22
CA ASP A 210 6.53 8.85 -12.72
C ASP A 210 5.09 9.04 -12.25
N LEU A 211 4.89 9.42 -10.99
CA LEU A 211 3.57 9.77 -10.47
C LEU A 211 2.99 11.02 -11.15
N ALA A 212 3.84 12.00 -11.50
CA ALA A 212 3.41 13.16 -12.27
C ALA A 212 2.99 12.77 -13.70
N LEU A 213 3.70 11.81 -14.34
CA LEU A 213 3.30 11.25 -15.65
C LEU A 213 1.97 10.49 -15.54
N ALA A 214 1.72 9.79 -14.44
CA ALA A 214 0.45 9.12 -14.17
C ALA A 214 -0.70 10.09 -13.83
N GLY A 215 -0.41 11.39 -13.62
CA GLY A 215 -1.40 12.44 -13.42
C GLY A 215 -1.43 13.09 -12.04
N ALA A 216 -0.50 12.76 -11.15
CA ALA A 216 -0.37 13.44 -9.86
C ALA A 216 -0.03 14.94 -10.08
N ARG A 217 -0.60 15.80 -9.23
CA ARG A 217 -0.33 17.25 -9.30
C ARG A 217 0.88 17.56 -8.44
N ASP A 218 1.86 18.29 -9.01
CA ASP A 218 3.02 18.94 -8.35
C ASP A 218 3.44 18.30 -7.01
N LEU A 219 4.04 17.11 -7.09
CA LEU A 219 4.63 16.43 -5.93
C LEU A 219 5.94 17.11 -5.54
N ALA A 220 5.86 18.19 -4.81
CA ALA A 220 7.04 18.74 -4.12
C ALA A 220 7.36 17.82 -2.92
N LEU A 221 8.03 16.71 -3.15
CA LEU A 221 8.42 15.72 -2.12
C LEU A 221 9.55 16.24 -1.19
N GLY A 222 9.81 17.52 -1.13
CA GLY A 222 10.83 18.10 -0.27
C GLY A 222 10.75 17.71 1.21
N ALA A 223 11.04 18.64 2.11
CA ALA A 223 11.10 18.45 3.57
C ALA A 223 9.83 17.83 4.24
N ALA A 224 8.74 17.66 3.50
CA ALA A 224 7.50 17.05 3.97
C ALA A 224 7.49 15.50 3.90
N CYS A 225 8.44 14.86 3.21
CA CYS A 225 8.51 13.40 3.09
C CYS A 225 9.63 12.86 3.98
N VAL A 226 9.32 12.58 5.24
CA VAL A 226 10.29 11.99 6.19
C VAL A 226 10.70 10.59 5.72
N SER A 227 9.74 9.77 5.30
CA SER A 227 10.01 8.42 4.80
C SER A 227 10.93 8.39 3.58
N CYS A 228 10.91 9.44 2.74
CA CYS A 228 11.81 9.53 1.59
C CYS A 228 13.29 9.56 2.03
N THR A 229 13.61 10.36 3.04
CA THR A 229 14.97 10.43 3.58
C THR A 229 15.36 9.17 4.36
N GLU A 230 14.41 8.54 5.00
CA GLU A 230 14.64 7.26 5.69
C GLU A 230 14.91 6.11 4.73
N GLN A 231 14.39 6.16 3.51
CA GLN A 231 14.65 5.18 2.45
C GLN A 231 15.94 5.43 1.66
N GLU A 232 16.67 6.53 1.90
CA GLU A 232 17.96 6.73 1.29
C GLU A 232 18.97 5.70 1.78
N THR A 233 19.74 5.14 0.85
CA THR A 233 20.80 4.17 1.14
C THR A 233 21.78 4.75 2.17
N GLY A 234 21.97 4.00 3.27
CA GLY A 234 22.87 4.41 4.37
C GLY A 234 22.19 5.31 5.41
N SER A 235 20.90 5.58 5.31
CA SER A 235 20.16 6.29 6.36
C SER A 235 20.28 5.59 7.71
N ALA A 236 20.10 6.34 8.79
CA ALA A 236 20.10 5.77 10.14
C ALA A 236 19.01 4.73 10.31
N PHE A 237 17.84 4.96 9.72
CA PHE A 237 16.71 4.03 9.73
C PHE A 237 17.08 2.69 9.05
N LEU A 238 17.58 2.69 7.82
CA LEU A 238 17.97 1.46 7.11
C LEU A 238 19.16 0.75 7.77
N THR A 239 20.09 1.50 8.33
CA THR A 239 21.20 0.94 9.11
C THR A 239 20.67 0.17 10.31
N GLN A 240 19.69 0.73 11.03
CA GLN A 240 19.02 0.05 12.15
C GLN A 240 18.19 -1.16 11.66
N LEU A 241 17.38 -0.98 10.61
CA LEU A 241 16.51 -2.02 10.07
C LEU A 241 17.30 -3.26 9.65
N ASN A 242 18.43 -3.07 8.96
CA ASN A 242 19.25 -4.15 8.42
C ASN A 242 20.29 -4.70 9.42
N SER A 243 20.43 -4.06 10.59
CA SER A 243 21.34 -4.57 11.62
C SER A 243 20.90 -5.95 12.12
N GLY A 244 21.85 -6.88 12.25
CA GLY A 244 21.57 -8.25 12.72
C GLY A 244 20.92 -9.17 11.67
N GLY A 245 20.86 -8.74 10.40
CA GLY A 245 20.32 -9.53 9.28
C GLY A 245 18.96 -9.05 8.80
N ASP A 246 18.52 -9.57 7.65
CA ASP A 246 17.34 -9.06 6.94
C ASP A 246 16.02 -9.64 7.45
N THR A 247 16.06 -10.83 8.07
CA THR A 247 14.88 -11.62 8.39
C THR A 247 14.78 -11.94 9.88
N VAL A 248 13.58 -12.32 10.31
CA VAL A 248 13.33 -12.89 11.64
C VAL A 248 12.80 -14.32 11.49
N PRO A 249 13.08 -15.22 12.43
CA PRO A 249 12.62 -16.61 12.36
C PRO A 249 11.09 -16.73 12.36
N GLY A 250 10.58 -17.73 11.63
CA GLY A 250 9.15 -18.08 11.60
C GLY A 250 8.27 -17.23 10.70
N VAL A 251 8.89 -16.41 9.85
CA VAL A 251 8.23 -15.65 8.77
C VAL A 251 8.85 -16.07 7.44
N HIS A 252 8.02 -16.30 6.43
CA HIS A 252 8.44 -16.54 5.04
C HIS A 252 8.54 -15.21 4.31
N TYR A 253 9.60 -15.04 3.52
CA TYR A 253 9.84 -13.80 2.77
C TYR A 253 9.93 -14.10 1.29
N THR A 254 9.15 -13.36 0.50
CA THR A 254 9.29 -13.36 -0.97
C THR A 254 9.46 -11.93 -1.44
N VAL A 255 10.52 -11.67 -2.19
CA VAL A 255 10.76 -10.41 -2.89
C VAL A 255 10.56 -10.66 -4.37
N ILE A 256 9.72 -9.85 -4.99
CA ILE A 256 9.47 -9.87 -6.44
C ILE A 256 9.91 -8.51 -6.98
N GLU A 257 10.84 -8.52 -7.91
CA GLU A 257 11.54 -7.31 -8.35
C GLU A 257 11.72 -7.31 -9.87
N THR A 258 11.68 -6.13 -10.47
CA THR A 258 11.95 -5.93 -11.90
C THR A 258 13.34 -5.38 -12.13
N ARG A 259 14.00 -5.84 -13.21
CA ARG A 259 15.30 -5.26 -13.63
C ARG A 259 15.20 -3.81 -14.10
N TYR A 260 14.00 -3.38 -14.40
CA TYR A 260 13.71 -2.06 -14.93
C TYR A 260 13.22 -1.10 -13.84
N ASP A 261 13.42 -1.47 -12.57
CA ASP A 261 13.15 -0.57 -11.44
C ASP A 261 14.08 0.64 -11.48
N GLU A 262 13.51 1.80 -11.71
CA GLU A 262 14.17 3.10 -11.79
C GLU A 262 14.09 3.88 -10.48
N VAL A 263 13.27 3.40 -9.54
CA VAL A 263 13.10 3.98 -8.21
C VAL A 263 13.99 3.29 -7.19
N VAL A 264 13.88 1.97 -7.03
CA VAL A 264 14.74 1.20 -6.12
C VAL A 264 16.02 0.78 -6.85
N THR A 265 17.02 1.64 -6.80
CA THR A 265 18.27 1.49 -7.59
C THR A 265 19.49 1.27 -6.72
N PRO A 266 20.35 0.30 -7.05
CA PRO A 266 20.14 -0.75 -8.08
C PRO A 266 19.02 -1.71 -7.67
N TYR A 267 18.28 -2.26 -8.63
CA TYR A 267 17.13 -3.15 -8.36
C TYR A 267 17.45 -4.30 -7.37
N THR A 268 18.69 -4.73 -7.33
CA THR A 268 19.16 -5.77 -6.40
C THR A 268 19.19 -5.32 -4.94
N SER A 269 19.05 -4.02 -4.66
CA SER A 269 18.92 -3.51 -3.28
C SER A 269 17.59 -3.89 -2.64
N ALA A 270 16.62 -4.35 -3.43
CA ALA A 270 15.39 -4.93 -2.95
C ALA A 270 15.56 -6.32 -2.33
N PHE A 271 16.56 -7.09 -2.75
CA PHE A 271 16.71 -8.49 -2.37
C PHE A 271 17.12 -8.66 -0.91
N LEU A 272 16.54 -9.67 -0.27
CA LEU A 272 16.85 -10.06 1.09
C LEU A 272 17.81 -11.25 1.11
N THR A 273 18.52 -11.38 2.23
CA THR A 273 19.37 -12.52 2.55
C THR A 273 18.92 -13.17 3.85
N GLY A 274 19.05 -14.48 3.95
CA GLY A 274 18.69 -15.21 5.17
C GLY A 274 17.87 -16.47 4.91
N PRO A 275 17.49 -17.18 5.97
CA PRO A 275 16.61 -18.33 5.85
C PRO A 275 15.20 -17.90 5.43
N ASP A 276 14.49 -18.82 4.78
CA ASP A 276 13.09 -18.64 4.35
C ASP A 276 12.86 -17.45 3.41
N VAL A 277 13.89 -17.06 2.63
CA VAL A 277 13.86 -16.00 1.63
C VAL A 277 13.80 -16.58 0.22
N THR A 278 12.87 -16.06 -0.58
CA THR A 278 12.80 -16.26 -2.04
C THR A 278 12.90 -14.90 -2.73
N ASN A 279 13.92 -14.72 -3.57
CA ASN A 279 14.05 -13.53 -4.42
C ASN A 279 13.72 -13.90 -5.87
N ILE A 280 12.77 -13.19 -6.46
CA ILE A 280 12.27 -13.40 -7.82
C ILE A 280 12.58 -12.15 -8.62
N THR A 281 13.23 -12.31 -9.78
CA THR A 281 13.32 -11.26 -10.80
C THR A 281 12.26 -11.57 -11.88
N VAL A 282 11.35 -10.64 -12.14
CA VAL A 282 10.25 -10.77 -13.10
C VAL A 282 10.75 -11.25 -14.46
N GLN A 283 11.82 -10.67 -14.98
CA GLN A 283 12.38 -11.00 -16.29
C GLN A 283 13.07 -12.37 -16.37
N ASN A 284 13.33 -13.02 -15.23
CA ASN A 284 13.74 -14.43 -15.21
C ASN A 284 12.55 -15.37 -15.45
N GLN A 285 11.33 -14.91 -15.12
CA GLN A 285 10.08 -15.61 -15.37
C GLN A 285 9.54 -15.31 -16.75
N CYS A 286 9.59 -14.04 -17.17
CA CYS A 286 9.14 -13.57 -18.48
C CYS A 286 10.11 -12.53 -19.07
N PRO A 287 10.98 -12.90 -20.01
CA PRO A 287 11.92 -11.96 -20.64
C PRO A 287 11.25 -10.84 -21.45
N LEU A 288 9.97 -10.95 -21.76
CA LEU A 288 9.20 -9.95 -22.51
C LEU A 288 8.62 -8.85 -21.61
N ASP A 289 8.75 -9.02 -20.31
CA ASP A 289 8.22 -8.11 -19.34
C ASP A 289 9.14 -6.89 -19.16
N LEU A 290 8.57 -5.68 -19.25
CA LEU A 290 9.26 -4.40 -19.13
C LEU A 290 8.61 -3.54 -18.02
N SER A 291 7.90 -4.19 -17.08
CA SER A 291 7.29 -3.48 -15.96
C SER A 291 8.32 -2.67 -15.18
N ASP A 292 7.95 -1.46 -14.81
CA ASP A 292 8.71 -0.53 -13.98
C ASP A 292 8.34 -0.68 -12.49
N HIS A 293 8.84 0.24 -11.67
CA HIS A 293 8.60 0.24 -10.22
C HIS A 293 7.12 0.33 -9.85
N LEU A 294 6.34 1.15 -10.55
CA LEU A 294 4.92 1.35 -10.25
C LEU A 294 4.05 0.25 -10.86
N GLU A 295 4.34 -0.14 -12.11
CA GLU A 295 3.56 -1.16 -12.81
C GLU A 295 3.69 -2.56 -12.19
N ILE A 296 4.76 -2.87 -11.48
CA ILE A 296 4.96 -4.19 -10.84
C ILE A 296 3.80 -4.59 -9.91
N SER A 297 3.11 -3.62 -9.30
CA SER A 297 1.94 -3.86 -8.45
C SER A 297 0.68 -4.22 -9.25
N TYR A 298 0.72 -4.09 -10.57
CA TYR A 298 -0.32 -4.41 -11.56
C TYR A 298 0.10 -5.49 -12.54
N ASP A 299 1.38 -5.83 -12.55
CA ASP A 299 1.97 -6.79 -13.47
C ASP A 299 1.46 -8.22 -13.23
N PRO A 300 0.88 -8.89 -14.25
CA PRO A 300 0.40 -10.26 -14.12
C PRO A 300 1.47 -11.28 -13.72
N VAL A 301 2.74 -11.07 -14.11
CA VAL A 301 3.85 -11.95 -13.73
C VAL A 301 4.14 -11.83 -12.25
N ALA A 302 4.23 -10.60 -11.74
CA ALA A 302 4.46 -10.33 -10.33
C ALA A 302 3.26 -10.76 -9.47
N LEU A 303 2.03 -10.50 -9.92
CA LEU A 303 0.81 -10.90 -9.19
C LEU A 303 0.65 -12.42 -9.09
N VAL A 304 1.03 -13.18 -10.13
CA VAL A 304 1.07 -14.64 -10.02
C VAL A 304 2.22 -15.10 -9.10
N GLY A 305 3.36 -14.45 -9.16
CA GLY A 305 4.44 -14.67 -8.22
C GLY A 305 4.00 -14.47 -6.76
N MET A 306 3.23 -13.42 -6.49
CA MET A 306 2.59 -13.14 -5.20
C MET A 306 1.64 -14.27 -4.77
N LEU A 307 0.74 -14.71 -5.66
CA LEU A 307 -0.17 -15.81 -5.36
C LEU A 307 0.60 -17.11 -5.02
N ASN A 308 1.64 -17.42 -5.78
CA ASN A 308 2.47 -18.61 -5.55
C ASN A 308 3.28 -18.51 -4.24
N ALA A 309 3.62 -17.30 -3.80
CA ALA A 309 4.26 -17.09 -2.50
C ALA A 309 3.28 -17.28 -1.33
N LEU A 310 2.01 -16.93 -1.51
CA LEU A 310 0.96 -17.08 -0.50
C LEU A 310 0.43 -18.52 -0.41
N ASP A 311 0.44 -19.27 -1.52
CA ASP A 311 0.04 -20.69 -1.58
C ASP A 311 1.08 -21.52 -2.37
N PRO A 312 2.25 -21.78 -1.79
CA PRO A 312 3.31 -22.52 -2.47
C PRO A 312 2.98 -24.00 -2.70
N ALA A 313 1.95 -24.53 -2.03
CA ALA A 313 1.50 -25.92 -2.23
C ALA A 313 0.71 -26.11 -3.53
N HIS A 314 0.09 -25.03 -4.05
CA HIS A 314 -0.74 -25.07 -5.26
C HIS A 314 -0.29 -23.99 -6.26
N PRO A 315 0.94 -24.05 -6.78
CA PRO A 315 1.48 -22.99 -7.62
C PRO A 315 0.75 -22.90 -8.95
N ILE A 316 0.53 -21.68 -9.40
CA ILE A 316 -0.06 -21.34 -10.68
C ILE A 316 1.06 -21.07 -11.69
N THR A 317 0.85 -21.46 -12.95
CA THR A 317 1.78 -21.15 -14.03
C THR A 317 1.87 -19.64 -14.23
N VAL A 318 3.09 -19.11 -14.16
CA VAL A 318 3.33 -17.68 -14.40
C VAL A 318 3.09 -17.36 -15.87
N PRO A 319 2.23 -16.37 -16.19
CA PRO A 319 2.02 -15.95 -17.57
C PRO A 319 3.28 -15.24 -18.10
N CYS A 320 3.46 -15.25 -19.42
CA CYS A 320 4.51 -14.44 -20.04
C CYS A 320 3.92 -13.65 -21.20
N THR A 321 3.80 -12.35 -20.98
CA THR A 321 3.32 -11.39 -21.96
C THR A 321 4.17 -10.13 -21.87
N THR A 322 4.16 -9.29 -22.92
CA THR A 322 4.80 -7.99 -22.86
C THR A 322 4.00 -7.08 -21.93
N VAL A 323 4.63 -6.62 -20.87
CA VAL A 323 4.10 -5.60 -19.96
C VAL A 323 4.89 -4.32 -20.20
N LEU A 324 4.21 -3.20 -20.37
CA LEU A 324 4.83 -1.91 -20.62
C LEU A 324 4.84 -1.06 -19.35
N PRO A 325 5.88 -0.23 -19.11
CA PRO A 325 5.95 0.66 -17.97
C PRO A 325 4.69 1.52 -17.81
N LEU A 326 4.14 1.63 -16.61
CA LEU A 326 2.94 2.40 -16.24
C LEU A 326 1.64 1.98 -16.96
N ILE A 327 1.71 1.32 -18.11
CA ILE A 327 0.58 1.06 -19.02
C ILE A 327 0.01 -0.35 -18.84
N GLY A 328 0.88 -1.32 -18.50
CA GLY A 328 0.50 -2.71 -18.34
C GLY A 328 0.64 -3.57 -19.59
N PRO A 329 -0.05 -4.73 -19.65
CA PRO A 329 0.10 -5.70 -20.73
C PRO A 329 -0.24 -5.14 -22.10
N ALA A 330 0.67 -5.31 -23.07
CA ALA A 330 0.48 -4.89 -24.44
C ALA A 330 -0.70 -5.66 -25.08
N GLY A 331 -1.59 -4.93 -25.75
CA GLY A 331 -2.77 -5.50 -26.40
C GLY A 331 -4.07 -5.43 -25.61
N LEU A 332 -4.05 -4.83 -24.42
CA LEU A 332 -5.24 -4.62 -23.57
C LEU A 332 -5.81 -3.20 -23.67
N ALA A 333 -5.43 -2.44 -24.69
CA ALA A 333 -5.76 -1.01 -24.82
C ALA A 333 -7.28 -0.71 -24.92
N ASP A 334 -8.14 -1.71 -24.95
CA ASP A 334 -9.58 -1.58 -25.10
C ASP A 334 -10.39 -2.00 -23.86
N GLY A 335 -9.74 -2.18 -22.71
CA GLY A 335 -10.43 -2.50 -21.44
C GLY A 335 -11.07 -3.90 -21.41
N THR A 336 -10.93 -4.65 -22.48
CA THR A 336 -11.22 -6.07 -22.51
C THR A 336 -9.95 -6.80 -22.10
N GLY A 337 -9.71 -6.88 -20.79
CA GLY A 337 -8.64 -7.72 -20.28
C GLY A 337 -8.70 -9.09 -20.93
N PRO A 338 -7.56 -9.83 -21.07
CA PRO A 338 -7.67 -11.23 -21.37
C PRO A 338 -8.74 -11.77 -20.44
N GLY A 339 -9.66 -12.53 -20.98
CA GLY A 339 -10.61 -13.28 -20.15
C GLY A 339 -9.76 -13.95 -19.08
N PRO A 340 -10.31 -14.25 -17.92
CA PRO A 340 -9.59 -14.40 -16.64
C PRO A 340 -8.19 -14.97 -16.90
N LEU A 341 -7.15 -14.11 -16.75
CA LEU A 341 -5.73 -14.50 -16.90
C LEU A 341 -5.38 -15.63 -15.93
N LEU A 342 -6.37 -15.96 -15.07
CA LEU A 342 -6.23 -16.92 -13.97
C LEU A 342 -7.55 -17.66 -13.72
#